data_b03b38a57020c65c8648893ee36865c7
#
_entry.id   b03b38a57020c65c8648893ee36865c7
#
_cell.length_a   1.000
_cell.length_b   1.000
_cell.length_c   1.000
_cell.angle_alpha   90.00
_cell.angle_beta   90.00
_cell.angle_gamma   90.00
#
_symmetry.space_group_name_H-M   'P 1'
#
loop_
_entity.id
_entity.type
_entity.pdbx_description
1 polymer ?
#
loop_
_entity_poly.entity_id
_entity_poly.type
_entity_poly.pdbx_seq_one_letter_code
_entity_poly.pdbx_strand_id
1 'polypeptide(L)'
;MNNNKTPDLLKVIVAGALVLLVVHTLGRFIYTPLLPLLIQDGVLTVKQGADVASWNYLGYLTGAVLAMRWHRIEQIRSVLPWALGINVLCTLLQTQTENFELLSFLRLANGISNGIVFVQAPALILEWLARHGRASASGLVYLGVGGGLIVSSGLVSLPADFLSGAQRWWPAFLLSVP
;
A
#
# COMPACT_ATOMS: atom_id res chain seq x y z
N MET A 1 -24.81 -13.11 -28.80
CA MET A 1 -24.28 -13.94 -27.69
C MET A 1 -23.17 -13.15 -27.02
N ASN A 2 -23.51 -12.45 -25.93
CA ASN A 2 -22.55 -11.61 -25.20
C ASN A 2 -21.70 -12.50 -24.28
N ASN A 3 -20.46 -12.73 -24.67
CA ASN A 3 -19.47 -13.51 -23.90
C ASN A 3 -18.90 -12.64 -22.74
N ASN A 4 -19.75 -12.11 -21.86
CA ASN A 4 -19.33 -11.53 -20.60
C ASN A 4 -18.92 -12.72 -19.69
N LYS A 5 -17.69 -13.22 -19.88
CA LYS A 5 -17.08 -14.14 -18.93
C LYS A 5 -16.98 -13.43 -17.58
N THR A 6 -17.79 -13.85 -16.63
CA THR A 6 -17.61 -13.44 -15.22
C THR A 6 -16.16 -13.73 -14.84
N PRO A 7 -15.46 -12.79 -14.19
CA PRO A 7 -14.09 -13.05 -13.75
C PRO A 7 -14.04 -14.33 -12.91
N ASP A 8 -12.99 -15.12 -13.14
CA ASP A 8 -12.74 -16.31 -12.33
C ASP A 8 -12.53 -15.89 -10.86
N LEU A 9 -13.14 -16.65 -9.94
CA LEU A 9 -13.02 -16.42 -8.49
C LEU A 9 -11.56 -16.22 -8.07
N LEU A 10 -10.66 -17.07 -8.56
CA LEU A 10 -9.24 -17.00 -8.26
C LEU A 10 -8.64 -15.65 -8.70
N LYS A 11 -8.99 -15.18 -9.89
CA LYS A 11 -8.49 -13.90 -10.41
C LYS A 11 -8.92 -12.71 -9.55
N VAL A 12 -10.17 -12.73 -9.06
CA VAL A 12 -10.68 -11.65 -8.20
C VAL A 12 -9.96 -11.66 -6.84
N ILE A 13 -9.77 -12.83 -6.23
CA ILE A 13 -9.06 -12.97 -4.96
C ILE A 13 -7.59 -12.55 -5.12
N VAL A 14 -6.91 -13.06 -6.15
CA VAL A 14 -5.49 -12.73 -6.40
C VAL A 14 -5.33 -11.25 -6.67
N ALA A 15 -6.15 -10.65 -7.52
CA ALA A 15 -6.08 -9.20 -7.78
C ALA A 15 -6.29 -8.38 -6.50
N GLY A 16 -7.26 -8.75 -5.67
CA GLY A 16 -7.49 -8.10 -4.38
C GLY A 16 -6.32 -8.26 -3.41
N ALA A 17 -5.77 -9.47 -3.31
CA ALA A 17 -4.61 -9.74 -2.48
C ALA A 17 -3.38 -8.95 -2.95
N LEU A 18 -3.15 -8.84 -4.27
CA LEU A 18 -2.06 -8.05 -4.83
C LEU A 18 -2.23 -6.55 -4.55
N VAL A 19 -3.43 -6.00 -4.70
CA VAL A 19 -3.72 -4.60 -4.36
C VAL A 19 -3.41 -4.32 -2.89
N LEU A 20 -3.84 -5.18 -1.97
CA LEU A 20 -3.56 -5.02 -0.56
C LEU A 20 -2.06 -5.22 -0.23
N LEU A 21 -1.38 -6.13 -0.92
CA LEU A 21 0.06 -6.31 -0.79
C LEU A 21 0.79 -5.03 -1.19
N VAL A 22 0.53 -4.50 -2.38
CA VAL A 22 1.21 -3.31 -2.90
C VAL A 22 0.99 -2.13 -1.96
N VAL A 23 -0.25 -1.81 -1.66
CA VAL A 23 -0.57 -0.58 -0.93
C VAL A 23 -0.25 -0.71 0.55
N HIS A 24 -0.68 -1.80 1.18
CA HIS A 24 -0.55 -1.94 2.62
C HIS A 24 0.85 -2.36 3.04
N THR A 25 1.45 -3.28 2.31
CA THR A 25 2.75 -3.81 2.66
C THR A 25 3.88 -2.97 2.09
N LEU A 26 3.94 -2.81 0.77
CA LEU A 26 5.03 -2.08 0.12
C LEU A 26 4.90 -0.56 0.31
N GLY A 27 3.68 -0.02 0.29
CA GLY A 27 3.45 1.40 0.52
C GLY A 27 3.56 1.82 2.00
N ARG A 28 3.14 0.98 2.94
CA ARG A 28 3.04 1.37 4.35
C ARG A 28 3.97 0.61 5.27
N PHE A 29 3.80 -0.71 5.38
CA PHE A 29 4.48 -1.51 6.42
C PHE A 29 5.96 -1.72 6.17
N ILE A 30 6.45 -1.58 4.93
CA ILE A 30 7.88 -1.68 4.63
C ILE A 30 8.72 -0.65 5.40
N TYR A 31 8.13 0.46 5.80
CA TYR A 31 8.81 1.47 6.59
C TYR A 31 9.31 0.92 7.93
N THR A 32 8.56 0.00 8.54
CA THR A 32 8.93 -0.57 9.84
C THR A 32 10.28 -1.28 9.82
N PRO A 33 10.55 -2.25 8.91
CA PRO A 33 11.88 -2.84 8.81
C PRO A 33 12.93 -1.90 8.16
N LEU A 34 12.52 -0.89 7.38
CA LEU A 34 13.46 0.10 6.81
C LEU A 34 13.97 1.10 7.85
N LEU A 35 13.17 1.46 8.83
CA LEU A 35 13.49 2.53 9.78
C LEU A 35 14.84 2.34 10.50
N PRO A 36 15.18 1.17 11.05
CA PRO A 36 16.50 0.96 11.66
C PRO A 36 17.66 1.23 10.69
N LEU A 37 17.51 0.84 9.44
CA LEU A 37 18.54 1.04 8.41
C LEU A 37 18.66 2.52 8.00
N LEU A 38 17.54 3.26 7.90
CA LEU A 38 17.56 4.70 7.64
C LEU A 38 18.20 5.49 8.77
N ILE A 39 18.05 5.02 10.01
CA ILE A 39 18.74 5.59 11.18
C ILE A 39 20.24 5.26 11.12
N GLN A 40 20.60 4.03 10.81
CA GLN A 40 21.98 3.59 10.66
C GLN A 40 22.72 4.37 9.56
N ASP A 41 22.04 4.67 8.45
CA ASP A 41 22.57 5.46 7.34
C ASP A 41 22.64 6.96 7.64
N GLY A 42 22.13 7.41 8.79
CA GLY A 42 22.12 8.84 9.17
C GLY A 42 21.04 9.68 8.46
N VAL A 43 20.12 9.07 7.72
CA VAL A 43 19.02 9.76 7.03
C VAL A 43 18.03 10.36 8.02
N LEU A 44 17.72 9.61 9.09
CA LEU A 44 16.76 10.00 10.12
C LEU A 44 17.33 9.76 11.51
N THR A 45 17.03 10.65 12.44
CA THR A 45 17.13 10.35 13.86
C THR A 45 15.96 9.49 14.32
N VAL A 46 16.08 8.84 15.48
CA VAL A 46 14.98 8.04 16.07
C VAL A 46 13.70 8.86 16.19
N LYS A 47 13.81 10.12 16.64
CA LYS A 47 12.67 11.04 16.77
C LYS A 47 12.03 11.32 15.41
N GLN A 48 12.83 11.72 14.43
CA GLN A 48 12.33 11.98 13.06
C GLN A 48 11.67 10.74 12.45
N GLY A 49 12.24 9.55 12.69
CA GLY A 49 11.64 8.30 12.24
C GLY A 49 10.25 8.06 12.83
N ALA A 50 10.07 8.34 14.13
CA ALA A 50 8.77 8.26 14.77
C ALA A 50 7.77 9.30 14.22
N ASP A 51 8.24 10.53 13.97
CA ASP A 51 7.42 11.60 13.39
C ASP A 51 6.95 11.23 11.97
N VAL A 52 7.84 10.71 11.13
CA VAL A 52 7.53 10.24 9.77
C VAL A 52 6.48 9.10 9.79
N ALA A 53 6.60 8.16 10.75
CA ALA A 53 5.59 7.13 10.95
C ALA A 53 4.24 7.72 11.34
N SER A 54 4.25 8.70 12.25
CA SER A 54 3.03 9.38 12.75
C SER A 54 2.29 10.11 11.62
N TRP A 55 3.00 10.78 10.72
CA TRP A 55 2.41 11.40 9.53
C TRP A 55 1.70 10.38 8.63
N ASN A 56 2.29 9.20 8.45
CA ASN A 56 1.64 8.14 7.67
C ASN A 56 0.37 7.62 8.34
N TYR A 57 0.36 7.46 9.67
CA TYR A 57 -0.84 7.06 10.41
C TYR A 57 -1.94 8.11 10.33
N LEU A 58 -1.58 9.40 10.49
CA LEU A 58 -2.54 10.50 10.35
C LEU A 58 -3.13 10.53 8.93
N GLY A 59 -2.28 10.37 7.92
CA GLY A 59 -2.72 10.24 6.53
C GLY A 59 -3.70 9.08 6.35
N TYR A 60 -3.37 7.91 6.88
CA TYR A 60 -4.23 6.73 6.78
C TYR A 60 -5.62 6.95 7.39
N LEU A 61 -5.69 7.52 8.58
CA LEU A 61 -6.97 7.85 9.22
C LEU A 61 -7.76 8.84 8.37
N THR A 62 -7.10 9.89 7.88
CA THR A 62 -7.71 10.88 6.99
C THR A 62 -8.24 10.22 5.71
N GLY A 63 -7.45 9.36 5.09
CA GLY A 63 -7.84 8.62 3.88
C GLY A 63 -9.02 7.69 4.12
N ALA A 64 -9.04 6.98 5.25
CA ALA A 64 -10.13 6.08 5.61
C ALA A 64 -11.45 6.86 5.84
N VAL A 65 -11.38 8.03 6.49
CA VAL A 65 -12.56 8.92 6.66
C VAL A 65 -13.02 9.48 5.31
N LEU A 66 -12.09 9.92 4.45
CA LEU A 66 -12.42 10.40 3.11
C LEU A 66 -13.08 9.31 2.26
N ALA A 67 -12.65 8.06 2.41
CA ALA A 67 -13.21 6.93 1.66
C ALA A 67 -14.71 6.74 1.90
N MET A 68 -15.22 7.13 3.07
CA MET A 68 -16.67 7.04 3.39
C MET A 68 -17.55 7.93 2.49
N ARG A 69 -16.97 8.91 1.79
CA ARG A 69 -17.70 9.75 0.83
C ARG A 69 -18.08 9.02 -0.45
N TRP A 70 -17.34 7.98 -0.81
CA TRP A 70 -17.56 7.21 -2.04
C TRP A 70 -18.18 5.85 -1.68
N HIS A 71 -19.48 5.76 -1.82
CA HIS A 71 -20.26 4.56 -1.49
C HIS A 71 -20.90 3.89 -2.72
N ARG A 72 -20.83 4.53 -3.91
CA ARG A 72 -21.30 3.97 -5.17
C ARG A 72 -20.15 3.27 -5.88
N ILE A 73 -20.41 2.11 -6.47
CA ILE A 73 -19.40 1.31 -7.17
C ILE A 73 -18.68 2.12 -8.26
N GLU A 74 -19.43 2.95 -9.01
CA GLU A 74 -18.87 3.79 -10.07
C GLU A 74 -17.85 4.80 -9.52
N GLN A 75 -18.17 5.42 -8.37
CA GLN A 75 -17.27 6.35 -7.69
C GLN A 75 -16.00 5.64 -7.21
N ILE A 76 -16.16 4.46 -6.59
CA ILE A 76 -15.04 3.66 -6.09
C ILE A 76 -14.13 3.26 -7.26
N ARG A 77 -14.70 2.78 -8.36
CA ARG A 77 -13.95 2.42 -9.58
C ARG A 77 -13.19 3.59 -10.19
N SER A 78 -13.71 4.81 -10.04
CA SER A 78 -13.04 6.02 -10.51
C SER A 78 -11.89 6.45 -9.60
N VAL A 79 -12.08 6.40 -8.27
CA VAL A 79 -11.11 6.89 -7.28
C VAL A 79 -9.97 5.92 -7.03
N LEU A 80 -10.26 4.60 -7.05
CA LEU A 80 -9.30 3.57 -6.68
C LEU A 80 -8.00 3.59 -7.53
N PRO A 81 -8.04 3.70 -8.88
CA PRO A 81 -6.82 3.78 -9.68
C PRO A 81 -5.95 5.01 -9.35
N TRP A 82 -6.57 6.16 -9.08
CA TRP A 82 -5.84 7.36 -8.68
C TRP A 82 -5.17 7.20 -7.32
N ALA A 83 -5.87 6.61 -6.35
CA ALA A 83 -5.28 6.34 -5.05
C ALA A 83 -4.12 5.34 -5.16
N LEU A 84 -4.24 4.30 -5.98
CA LEU A 84 -3.15 3.36 -6.27
C LEU A 84 -1.97 4.08 -6.95
N GLY A 85 -2.22 4.90 -7.97
CA GLY A 85 -1.18 5.67 -8.66
C GLY A 85 -0.43 6.62 -7.73
N ILE A 86 -1.15 7.33 -6.85
CA ILE A 86 -0.55 8.21 -5.84
C ILE A 86 0.32 7.40 -4.87
N ASN A 87 -0.13 6.21 -4.44
CA ASN A 87 0.64 5.36 -3.55
C ASN A 87 1.98 4.95 -4.16
N VAL A 88 1.95 4.46 -5.41
CA VAL A 88 3.16 4.06 -6.15
C VAL A 88 4.06 5.27 -6.41
N LEU A 89 3.49 6.42 -6.81
CA LEU A 89 4.25 7.64 -7.03
C LEU A 89 4.94 8.14 -5.75
N CYS A 90 4.25 8.13 -4.62
CA CYS A 90 4.86 8.48 -3.33
C CYS A 90 6.00 7.53 -2.99
N THR A 91 5.85 6.23 -3.25
CA THR A 91 6.92 5.24 -3.02
C THR A 91 8.12 5.51 -3.93
N LEU A 92 7.91 5.85 -5.20
CA LEU A 92 8.96 6.28 -6.11
C LEU A 92 9.69 7.52 -5.60
N LEU A 93 8.96 8.56 -5.23
CA LEU A 93 9.55 9.82 -4.76
C LEU A 93 10.36 9.64 -3.47
N GLN A 94 10.00 8.70 -2.62
CA GLN A 94 10.80 8.34 -1.44
C GLN A 94 12.17 7.76 -1.80
N THR A 95 12.36 7.18 -2.98
CA THR A 95 13.68 6.73 -3.46
C THR A 95 14.62 7.88 -3.83
N GLN A 96 14.09 9.10 -3.93
CA GLN A 96 14.80 10.27 -4.44
C GLN A 96 15.11 11.32 -3.36
N THR A 97 14.71 11.07 -2.12
CA THR A 97 14.84 12.09 -1.06
C THR A 97 15.30 11.51 0.27
N GLU A 98 16.18 12.25 0.93
CA GLU A 98 16.59 12.06 2.33
C GLU A 98 16.15 13.23 3.20
N ASN A 99 15.47 14.22 2.62
CA ASN A 99 14.97 15.37 3.36
C ASN A 99 13.78 14.94 4.25
N PHE A 100 13.90 15.19 5.55
CA PHE A 100 12.91 14.81 6.55
C PHE A 100 11.52 15.40 6.29
N GLU A 101 11.43 16.68 5.89
CA GLU A 101 10.16 17.36 5.67
C GLU A 101 9.43 16.78 4.44
N LEU A 102 10.18 16.61 3.35
CA LEU A 102 9.64 16.01 2.14
C LEU A 102 9.23 14.55 2.37
N LEU A 103 10.05 13.79 3.09
CA LEU A 103 9.73 12.40 3.45
C LEU A 103 8.45 12.33 4.30
N SER A 104 8.29 13.23 5.28
CA SER A 104 7.09 13.33 6.11
C SER A 104 5.85 13.66 5.27
N PHE A 105 5.95 14.60 4.33
CA PHE A 105 4.87 14.93 3.41
C PHE A 105 4.50 13.74 2.49
N LEU A 106 5.49 13.07 1.91
CA LEU A 106 5.27 11.89 1.07
C LEU A 106 4.61 10.76 1.86
N ARG A 107 5.01 10.57 3.13
CA ARG A 107 4.40 9.55 4.01
C ARG A 107 2.97 9.91 4.40
N LEU A 108 2.65 11.19 4.59
CA LEU A 108 1.27 11.64 4.78
C LEU A 108 0.42 11.35 3.54
N ALA A 109 0.87 11.76 2.36
CA ALA A 109 0.15 11.54 1.09
C ALA A 109 0.00 10.04 0.78
N ASN A 110 1.05 9.26 1.00
CA ASN A 110 1.03 7.81 0.90
C ASN A 110 0.01 7.20 1.89
N GLY A 111 -0.04 7.69 3.12
CA GLY A 111 -1.03 7.28 4.13
C GLY A 111 -2.46 7.54 3.67
N ILE A 112 -2.76 8.74 3.13
CA ILE A 112 -4.10 9.09 2.64
C ILE A 112 -4.53 8.12 1.53
N SER A 113 -3.67 7.91 0.53
CA SER A 113 -3.96 6.96 -0.55
C SER A 113 -4.18 5.54 -0.05
N ASN A 114 -3.36 5.12 0.91
CA ASN A 114 -3.43 3.82 1.56
C ASN A 114 -4.77 3.62 2.30
N GLY A 115 -5.22 4.62 3.08
CA GLY A 115 -6.48 4.57 3.78
C GLY A 115 -7.67 4.46 2.83
N ILE A 116 -7.65 5.21 1.72
CA ILE A 116 -8.68 5.13 0.68
C ILE A 116 -8.73 3.72 0.08
N VAL A 117 -7.59 3.19 -0.36
CA VAL A 117 -7.54 1.88 -1.01
C VAL A 117 -7.93 0.76 -0.05
N PHE A 118 -7.48 0.82 1.22
CA PHE A 118 -7.78 -0.22 2.21
C PHE A 118 -9.27 -0.32 2.55
N VAL A 119 -10.02 0.77 2.47
CA VAL A 119 -11.46 0.77 2.65
C VAL A 119 -12.18 0.33 1.37
N GLN A 120 -11.78 0.86 0.23
CA GLN A 120 -12.54 0.73 -1.02
C GLN A 120 -12.28 -0.56 -1.78
N ALA A 121 -11.03 -1.05 -1.82
CA ALA A 121 -10.70 -2.25 -2.59
C ALA A 121 -11.38 -3.51 -2.00
N PRO A 122 -11.29 -3.78 -0.67
CA PRO A 122 -12.04 -4.88 -0.09
C PRO A 122 -13.55 -4.76 -0.27
N ALA A 123 -14.11 -3.53 -0.17
CA ALA A 123 -15.55 -3.30 -0.35
C ALA A 123 -16.03 -3.77 -1.73
N LEU A 124 -15.32 -3.41 -2.81
CA LEU A 124 -15.63 -3.87 -4.17
C LEU A 124 -15.55 -5.38 -4.31
N ILE A 125 -14.53 -5.98 -3.73
CA ILE A 125 -14.29 -7.42 -3.82
C ILE A 125 -15.35 -8.18 -3.04
N LEU A 126 -15.64 -7.75 -1.82
CA LEU A 126 -16.67 -8.34 -0.97
C LEU A 126 -18.06 -8.29 -1.64
N GLU A 127 -18.40 -7.16 -2.24
CA GLU A 127 -19.66 -7.01 -2.96
C GLU A 127 -19.72 -7.97 -4.16
N TRP A 128 -18.63 -8.06 -4.93
CA TRP A 128 -18.56 -9.00 -6.04
C TRP A 128 -18.71 -10.46 -5.55
N LEU A 129 -17.98 -10.86 -4.50
CA LEU A 129 -18.06 -12.20 -3.90
C LEU A 129 -19.47 -12.53 -3.39
N ALA A 130 -20.12 -11.56 -2.72
CA ALA A 130 -21.48 -11.75 -2.21
C ALA A 130 -22.48 -11.96 -3.34
N ARG A 131 -22.42 -11.16 -4.41
CA ARG A 131 -23.27 -11.31 -5.60
C ARG A 131 -23.12 -12.66 -6.31
N HIS A 132 -21.97 -13.31 -6.17
CA HIS A 132 -21.68 -14.63 -6.76
C HIS A 132 -21.81 -15.80 -5.77
N GLY A 133 -22.36 -15.56 -4.56
CA GLY A 133 -22.55 -16.60 -3.54
C GLY A 133 -21.21 -17.15 -2.97
N ARG A 134 -20.14 -16.33 -3.01
CA ARG A 134 -18.79 -16.72 -2.58
C ARG A 134 -18.27 -15.87 -1.40
N ALA A 135 -19.17 -15.31 -0.59
CA ALA A 135 -18.80 -14.44 0.53
C ALA A 135 -17.82 -15.09 1.53
N SER A 136 -17.85 -16.41 1.70
CA SER A 136 -16.92 -17.15 2.56
C SER A 136 -15.44 -17.04 2.13
N ALA A 137 -15.17 -16.71 0.86
CA ALA A 137 -13.82 -16.56 0.32
C ALA A 137 -13.20 -15.17 0.62
N SER A 138 -13.94 -14.24 1.24
CA SER A 138 -13.52 -12.86 1.50
C SER A 138 -12.21 -12.75 2.31
N GLY A 139 -12.02 -13.62 3.30
CA GLY A 139 -10.81 -13.64 4.12
C GLY A 139 -9.52 -13.89 3.33
N LEU A 140 -9.60 -14.58 2.18
CA LEU A 140 -8.44 -14.90 1.35
C LEU A 140 -7.79 -13.66 0.74
N VAL A 141 -8.54 -12.58 0.55
CA VAL A 141 -8.01 -11.31 0.03
C VAL A 141 -6.97 -10.71 0.99
N TYR A 142 -7.17 -10.89 2.30
CA TYR A 142 -6.25 -10.37 3.32
C TYR A 142 -4.95 -11.17 3.44
N LEU A 143 -4.82 -12.32 2.78
CA LEU A 143 -3.54 -13.01 2.64
C LEU A 143 -2.50 -12.14 1.94
N GLY A 144 -2.93 -11.18 1.11
CA GLY A 144 -2.04 -10.16 0.53
C GLY A 144 -1.33 -9.32 1.58
N VAL A 145 -2.01 -8.96 2.68
CA VAL A 145 -1.38 -8.21 3.78
C VAL A 145 -0.41 -9.10 4.56
N GLY A 146 -0.85 -10.28 4.97
CA GLY A 146 -0.01 -11.21 5.76
C GLY A 146 1.22 -11.69 4.99
N GLY A 147 1.04 -12.19 3.77
CA GLY A 147 2.13 -12.60 2.89
C GLY A 147 3.06 -11.45 2.54
N GLY A 148 2.47 -10.26 2.34
CA GLY A 148 3.23 -9.05 2.08
C GLY A 148 4.18 -8.65 3.21
N LEU A 149 3.81 -8.83 4.49
CA LEU A 149 4.71 -8.56 5.63
C LEU A 149 5.96 -9.43 5.59
N ILE A 150 5.83 -10.70 5.20
CA ILE A 150 6.97 -11.61 5.01
C ILE A 150 7.84 -11.11 3.85
N VAL A 151 7.21 -10.78 2.73
CA VAL A 151 7.90 -10.23 1.55
C VAL A 151 8.64 -8.95 1.89
N SER A 152 8.02 -8.00 2.61
CA SER A 152 8.65 -6.71 2.96
C SER A 152 9.89 -6.90 3.84
N SER A 153 9.85 -7.82 4.80
CA SER A 153 11.00 -8.13 5.64
C SER A 153 12.15 -8.70 4.83
N GLY A 154 11.87 -9.62 3.90
CA GLY A 154 12.87 -10.17 2.99
C GLY A 154 13.47 -9.12 2.05
N LEU A 155 12.63 -8.24 1.49
CA LEU A 155 13.07 -7.16 0.60
C LEU A 155 14.01 -6.15 1.25
N VAL A 156 13.86 -5.94 2.55
CA VAL A 156 14.73 -5.03 3.30
C VAL A 156 16.03 -5.73 3.71
N SER A 157 15.96 -7.01 4.07
CA SER A 157 17.11 -7.77 4.59
C SER A 157 18.11 -8.15 3.51
N LEU A 158 17.62 -8.59 2.32
CA LEU A 158 18.48 -9.12 1.26
C LEU A 158 19.42 -8.07 0.65
N PRO A 159 18.96 -6.84 0.31
CA PRO A 159 19.82 -5.81 -0.28
C PRO A 159 20.44 -4.86 0.77
N ALA A 160 20.40 -5.20 2.06
CA ALA A 160 20.81 -4.29 3.13
C ALA A 160 22.25 -3.79 2.99
N ASP A 161 23.15 -4.64 2.47
CA ASP A 161 24.56 -4.31 2.29
C ASP A 161 24.86 -3.54 0.98
N PHE A 162 23.93 -3.51 0.04
CA PHE A 162 24.12 -2.89 -1.28
C PHE A 162 23.41 -1.55 -1.45
N LEU A 163 22.43 -1.26 -0.60
CA LEU A 163 21.62 -0.05 -0.69
C LEU A 163 21.83 0.81 0.56
N SER A 164 21.85 2.12 0.38
CA SER A 164 21.97 3.08 1.48
C SER A 164 21.01 4.26 1.29
N GLY A 165 20.68 4.95 2.37
CA GLY A 165 19.86 6.16 2.34
C GLY A 165 18.53 5.95 1.62
N ALA A 166 18.17 6.90 0.76
CA ALA A 166 16.93 6.85 -0.03
C ALA A 166 16.84 5.64 -0.97
N GLN A 167 17.98 5.06 -1.38
CA GLN A 167 18.00 3.90 -2.27
C GLN A 167 17.34 2.66 -1.67
N ARG A 168 17.23 2.58 -0.35
CA ARG A 168 16.57 1.46 0.35
C ARG A 168 15.08 1.32 0.02
N TRP A 169 14.47 2.34 -0.59
CA TRP A 169 13.09 2.28 -1.05
C TRP A 169 12.91 1.61 -2.43
N TRP A 170 13.99 1.41 -3.21
CA TRP A 170 13.90 0.83 -4.56
C TRP A 170 13.23 -0.54 -4.61
N PRO A 171 13.53 -1.52 -3.73
CA PRO A 171 12.86 -2.81 -3.78
C PRO A 171 11.34 -2.71 -3.62
N ALA A 172 10.88 -1.82 -2.73
CA ALA A 172 9.45 -1.56 -2.54
C ALA A 172 8.80 -0.96 -3.78
N PHE A 173 9.45 0.04 -4.39
CA PHE A 173 8.94 0.67 -5.60
C PHE A 173 8.89 -0.31 -6.76
N LEU A 174 9.96 -1.04 -7.05
CA LEU A 174 10.02 -1.97 -8.18
C LEU A 174 8.94 -3.05 -8.12
N LEU A 175 8.61 -3.55 -6.93
CA LEU A 175 7.53 -4.53 -6.75
C LEU A 175 6.13 -3.90 -6.66
N SER A 176 6.02 -2.59 -6.52
CA SER A 176 4.73 -1.90 -6.51
C SER A 176 4.24 -1.53 -7.91
N VAL A 177 5.11 -1.62 -8.92
CA VAL A 177 4.76 -1.41 -10.34
C VAL A 177 4.27 -2.74 -10.91
N PRO A 178 3.01 -2.81 -11.42
CA PRO A 178 2.43 -4.03 -11.97
C PRO A 178 3.02 -4.41 -13.33
#